data_2021d6def34b08c7104c45c5985491ac
#
_entry.id   2021d6def34b08c7104c45c5985491ac
#
_cell.length_a   1.000
_cell.length_b   1.000
_cell.length_c   1.000
_cell.angle_alpha   90.00
_cell.angle_beta   90.00
_cell.angle_gamma   90.00
#
_symmetry.space_group_name_H-M   'P 1'
#
loop_
_entity.id
_entity.type
_entity.pdbx_description
1 polymer ?
#
loop_
_entity_poly.entity_id
_entity_poly.type
_entity_poly.pdbx_seq_one_letter_code
_entity_poly.pdbx_strand_id
1 'polypeptide(L)'
;MKRIPDNIVNFLQEQGCVIVSSIDKNGFPHNACKGIVQIKRSGEIFLFDLYKGKTYENLQKNPCMSITAVNEHKFVGYSLKGKARILTHDELKTELIKAWEDRITSRLTQRMLKNIREEKGHPGHPEALLPQPEYIIVMEVEDLIDLTPHHLK
;
A
#
# COMPACT_ATOMS: atom_id res chain seq x y z
N MET A 1 6.59 -17.25 -2.12
CA MET A 1 6.71 -15.83 -2.54
C MET A 1 6.87 -15.78 -4.05
N LYS A 2 6.06 -15.00 -4.74
CA LYS A 2 6.01 -14.91 -6.20
C LYS A 2 6.67 -13.61 -6.67
N ARG A 3 7.56 -13.68 -7.66
CA ARG A 3 8.19 -12.49 -8.24
C ARG A 3 7.14 -11.59 -8.89
N ILE A 4 7.28 -10.27 -8.67
CA ILE A 4 6.38 -9.27 -9.23
C ILE A 4 7.00 -8.73 -10.53
N PRO A 5 6.31 -8.82 -11.68
CA PRO A 5 6.75 -8.26 -12.97
C PRO A 5 6.92 -6.74 -12.90
N ASP A 6 7.85 -6.21 -13.69
CA ASP A 6 8.20 -4.78 -13.68
C ASP A 6 7.04 -3.86 -14.04
N ASN A 7 6.19 -4.27 -14.98
CA ASN A 7 4.98 -3.52 -15.34
C ASN A 7 4.00 -3.38 -14.16
N ILE A 8 3.86 -4.42 -13.34
CA ILE A 8 3.01 -4.37 -12.14
C ILE A 8 3.67 -3.53 -11.03
N VAL A 9 4.99 -3.64 -10.85
CA VAL A 9 5.74 -2.79 -9.91
C VAL A 9 5.53 -1.31 -10.27
N ASN A 10 5.76 -0.94 -11.52
CA ASN A 10 5.60 0.43 -11.98
C ASN A 10 4.16 0.92 -11.81
N PHE A 11 3.18 0.10 -12.21
CA PHE A 11 1.77 0.42 -12.04
C PHE A 11 1.42 0.71 -10.57
N LEU A 12 1.84 -0.15 -9.64
CA LEU A 12 1.56 0.02 -8.22
C LEU A 12 2.29 1.23 -7.61
N GLN A 13 3.50 1.55 -8.06
CA GLN A 13 4.27 2.71 -7.61
C GLN A 13 3.64 4.04 -8.02
N GLU A 14 2.96 4.06 -9.17
CA GLU A 14 2.23 5.24 -9.65
C GLU A 14 0.96 5.53 -8.83
N GLN A 15 0.45 4.53 -8.08
CA GLN A 15 -0.76 4.72 -7.29
C GLN A 15 -0.51 5.58 -6.05
N GLY A 16 -1.41 6.52 -5.80
CA GLY A 16 -1.39 7.34 -4.58
C GLY A 16 -1.66 6.51 -3.33
N CYS A 17 -2.62 5.60 -3.41
CA CYS A 17 -2.92 4.58 -2.42
C CYS A 17 -3.42 3.31 -3.10
N VAL A 18 -3.42 2.23 -2.35
CA VAL A 18 -3.97 0.94 -2.77
C VAL A 18 -5.04 0.49 -1.79
N ILE A 19 -5.99 -0.32 -2.25
CA ILE A 19 -6.96 -0.97 -1.37
C ILE A 19 -6.32 -2.23 -0.81
N VAL A 20 -6.27 -2.30 0.50
CA VAL A 20 -5.82 -3.47 1.26
C VAL A 20 -7.03 -4.16 1.84
N SER A 21 -7.19 -5.45 1.57
CA SER A 21 -8.24 -6.28 2.15
C SER A 21 -7.63 -7.24 3.17
N SER A 22 -8.22 -7.33 4.34
CA SER A 22 -7.90 -8.28 5.41
C SER A 22 -9.18 -8.96 5.88
N ILE A 23 -9.06 -10.07 6.59
CA ILE A 23 -10.22 -10.84 7.07
C ILE A 23 -10.49 -10.48 8.54
N ASP A 24 -11.71 -10.06 8.84
CA ASP A 24 -12.12 -9.75 10.20
C ASP A 24 -12.43 -11.01 11.05
N LYS A 25 -12.73 -10.81 12.32
CA LYS A 25 -13.03 -11.91 13.26
C LYS A 25 -14.27 -12.74 12.90
N ASN A 26 -15.15 -12.19 12.05
CA ASN A 26 -16.39 -12.85 11.60
C ASN A 26 -16.22 -13.50 10.22
N GLY A 27 -15.01 -13.44 9.63
CA GLY A 27 -14.73 -13.99 8.32
C GLY A 27 -15.07 -13.07 7.13
N PHE A 28 -15.48 -11.82 7.39
CA PHE A 28 -15.74 -10.86 6.33
C PHE A 28 -14.49 -10.10 5.89
N PRO A 29 -14.39 -9.77 4.59
CA PRO A 29 -13.33 -8.90 4.11
C PRO A 29 -13.51 -7.47 4.64
N HIS A 30 -12.44 -6.92 5.23
CA HIS A 30 -12.33 -5.53 5.63
C HIS A 30 -11.37 -4.80 4.70
N ASN A 31 -11.77 -3.67 4.13
CA ASN A 31 -10.99 -2.89 3.18
C ASN A 31 -10.53 -1.57 3.80
N ALA A 32 -9.28 -1.20 3.51
CA ALA A 32 -8.69 0.07 3.90
C ALA A 32 -7.75 0.61 2.81
N CYS A 33 -7.65 1.93 2.69
CA CYS A 33 -6.63 2.57 1.86
C CYS A 33 -5.29 2.62 2.58
N LYS A 34 -4.21 2.19 1.93
CA LYS A 34 -2.85 2.24 2.44
C LYS A 34 -1.88 2.78 1.38
N GLY A 35 -0.81 3.42 1.84
CA GLY A 35 0.28 3.83 0.97
C GLY A 35 1.33 2.73 0.82
N ILE A 36 1.90 2.60 -0.37
CA ILE A 36 3.06 1.74 -0.59
C ILE A 36 4.34 2.51 -0.27
N VAL A 37 5.18 1.95 0.58
CA VAL A 37 6.51 2.47 0.91
C VAL A 37 7.53 1.95 -0.11
N GLN A 38 7.56 0.64 -0.29
CA GLN A 38 8.54 -0.05 -1.13
C GLN A 38 7.93 -1.31 -1.73
N ILE A 39 8.37 -1.65 -2.94
CA ILE A 39 8.09 -2.94 -3.58
C ILE A 39 9.42 -3.58 -3.95
N LYS A 40 9.64 -4.81 -3.48
CA LYS A 40 10.75 -5.63 -3.95
C LYS A 40 10.26 -6.59 -5.04
N ARG A 41 10.97 -6.66 -6.16
CA ARG A 41 10.67 -7.57 -7.25
C ARG A 41 10.65 -9.04 -6.84
N SER A 42 11.34 -9.37 -5.75
CA SER A 42 11.31 -10.71 -5.14
C SER A 42 9.92 -11.14 -4.65
N GLY A 43 9.01 -10.19 -4.41
CA GLY A 43 7.64 -10.46 -4.02
C GLY A 43 7.23 -9.87 -2.66
N GLU A 44 8.03 -8.98 -2.08
CA GLU A 44 7.66 -8.27 -0.85
C GLU A 44 7.12 -6.88 -1.16
N ILE A 45 6.01 -6.50 -0.51
CA ILE A 45 5.42 -5.16 -0.57
C ILE A 45 5.34 -4.61 0.84
N PHE A 46 5.90 -3.42 1.03
CA PHE A 46 5.94 -2.69 2.30
C PHE A 46 4.89 -1.59 2.24
N LEU A 47 3.95 -1.63 3.19
CA LEU A 47 2.85 -0.68 3.30
C LEU A 47 2.99 0.09 4.60
N PHE A 48 2.79 1.40 4.53
CA PHE A 48 2.69 2.15 5.75
C PHE A 48 1.23 2.25 6.24
N ASP A 49 1.07 2.18 7.55
CA ASP A 49 -0.18 2.34 8.24
C ASP A 49 0.06 3.29 9.42
N LEU A 50 -0.66 4.40 9.45
CA LEU A 50 -0.47 5.44 10.45
C LEU A 50 -1.30 5.20 11.71
N TYR A 51 -2.30 4.33 11.63
CA TYR A 51 -3.22 4.09 12.72
C TYR A 51 -3.37 2.60 12.98
N LYS A 52 -3.21 2.20 14.22
CA LYS A 52 -3.49 0.82 14.68
C LYS A 52 -5.00 0.55 14.67
N GLY A 53 -5.57 0.51 13.46
CA GLY A 53 -6.99 0.28 13.24
C GLY A 53 -7.31 -1.17 12.94
N LYS A 54 -8.44 -1.39 12.27
CA LYS A 54 -9.00 -2.72 12.01
C LYS A 54 -8.08 -3.63 11.21
N THR A 55 -7.36 -3.09 10.22
CA THR A 55 -6.38 -3.86 9.44
C THR A 55 -5.30 -4.45 10.34
N TYR A 56 -4.76 -3.64 11.27
CA TYR A 56 -3.76 -4.08 12.24
C TYR A 56 -4.28 -5.23 13.12
N GLU A 57 -5.48 -5.06 13.71
CA GLU A 57 -6.11 -6.09 14.54
C GLU A 57 -6.37 -7.41 13.78
N ASN A 58 -6.81 -7.30 12.53
CA ASN A 58 -7.09 -8.45 11.68
C ASN A 58 -5.81 -9.23 11.36
N LEU A 59 -4.75 -8.53 10.96
CA LEU A 59 -3.47 -9.16 10.58
C LEU A 59 -2.75 -9.83 11.75
N GLN A 60 -3.00 -9.40 12.98
CA GLN A 60 -2.49 -10.11 14.16
C GLN A 60 -3.10 -11.51 14.34
N LYS A 61 -4.31 -11.73 13.81
CA LYS A 61 -5.06 -12.99 13.94
C LYS A 61 -5.03 -13.83 12.68
N ASN A 62 -5.07 -13.18 11.52
CA ASN A 62 -5.10 -13.84 10.22
C ASN A 62 -4.17 -13.09 9.25
N PRO A 63 -3.06 -13.70 8.82
CA PRO A 63 -2.09 -13.05 7.95
C PRO A 63 -2.57 -12.91 6.50
N CYS A 64 -3.70 -13.51 6.11
CA CYS A 64 -4.21 -13.42 4.75
C CYS A 64 -4.57 -11.99 4.38
N MET A 65 -3.99 -11.51 3.29
CA MET A 65 -4.18 -10.15 2.80
C MET A 65 -4.20 -10.10 1.28
N SER A 66 -4.92 -9.14 0.73
CA SER A 66 -4.76 -8.76 -0.67
C SER A 66 -4.55 -7.25 -0.82
N ILE A 67 -3.85 -6.89 -1.90
CA ILE A 67 -3.65 -5.52 -2.35
C ILE A 67 -4.30 -5.40 -3.71
N THR A 68 -5.18 -4.42 -3.89
CA THR A 68 -5.86 -4.17 -5.17
C THR A 68 -5.66 -2.71 -5.57
N ALA A 69 -5.30 -2.51 -6.82
CA ALA A 69 -5.23 -1.20 -7.45
C ALA A 69 -5.83 -1.24 -8.85
N VAL A 70 -6.54 -0.17 -9.22
CA VAL A 70 -7.21 -0.03 -10.51
C VAL A 70 -6.96 1.37 -11.05
N ASN A 71 -6.61 1.46 -12.32
CA ASN A 71 -6.66 2.69 -13.09
C ASN A 71 -7.92 2.65 -13.95
N GLU A 72 -8.96 3.35 -13.53
CA GLU A 72 -10.25 3.38 -14.21
C GLU A 72 -10.13 3.92 -15.65
N HIS A 73 -9.34 4.97 -15.82
CA HIS A 73 -9.19 5.61 -17.14
C HIS A 73 -8.54 4.69 -18.19
N LYS A 74 -7.55 3.88 -17.74
CA LYS A 74 -6.85 2.92 -18.63
C LYS A 74 -7.51 1.54 -18.65
N PHE A 75 -8.50 1.29 -17.80
CA PHE A 75 -9.13 -0.02 -17.60
C PHE A 75 -8.11 -1.12 -17.24
N VAL A 76 -7.09 -0.77 -16.49
CA VAL A 76 -6.04 -1.69 -16.04
C VAL A 76 -6.11 -1.82 -14.54
N GLY A 77 -5.96 -3.02 -14.03
CA GLY A 77 -5.92 -3.28 -12.59
C GLY A 77 -5.24 -4.59 -12.24
N TYR A 78 -4.76 -4.65 -11.01
CA TYR A 78 -4.13 -5.85 -10.48
C TYR A 78 -4.59 -6.10 -9.04
N SER A 79 -4.76 -7.37 -8.71
CA SER A 79 -4.95 -7.83 -7.33
C SER A 79 -3.84 -8.81 -6.98
N LEU A 80 -3.10 -8.50 -5.92
CA LEU A 80 -2.04 -9.32 -5.39
C LEU A 80 -2.52 -9.94 -4.09
N LYS A 81 -2.37 -11.25 -3.94
CA LYS A 81 -2.76 -11.98 -2.74
C LYS A 81 -1.53 -12.57 -2.06
N GLY A 82 -1.57 -12.69 -0.76
CA GLY A 82 -0.49 -13.28 -0.01
C GLY A 82 -0.69 -13.21 1.49
N LYS A 83 0.41 -13.38 2.22
CA LYS A 83 0.44 -13.30 3.67
C LYS A 83 1.20 -12.06 4.12
N ALA A 84 0.66 -11.41 5.12
CA ALA A 84 1.26 -10.21 5.69
C ALA A 84 1.73 -10.47 7.12
N ARG A 85 2.79 -9.75 7.48
CA ARG A 85 3.29 -9.63 8.85
C ARG A 85 3.49 -8.17 9.20
N ILE A 86 3.47 -7.88 10.48
CA ILE A 86 3.71 -6.55 11.02
C ILE A 86 5.17 -6.50 11.46
N LEU A 87 5.90 -5.49 10.99
CA LEU A 87 7.21 -5.11 11.50
C LEU A 87 7.04 -3.96 12.48
N THR A 88 7.46 -4.16 13.71
CA THR A 88 7.48 -3.12 14.74
C THR A 88 8.66 -2.17 14.54
N HIS A 89 8.65 -1.03 15.22
CA HIS A 89 9.69 -0.01 15.10
C HIS A 89 11.11 -0.58 15.28
N ASP A 90 11.30 -1.47 16.24
CA ASP A 90 12.60 -2.08 16.55
C ASP A 90 13.13 -3.02 15.45
N GLU A 91 12.24 -3.51 14.59
CA GLU A 91 12.54 -4.36 13.44
C GLU A 91 12.78 -3.58 12.15
N LEU A 92 12.50 -2.26 12.16
CA LEU A 92 12.63 -1.41 10.97
C LEU A 92 14.11 -1.12 10.68
N LYS A 93 14.57 -1.59 9.53
CA LYS A 93 15.92 -1.28 9.04
C LYS A 93 15.98 0.19 8.58
N THR A 94 17.15 0.82 8.75
CA THR A 94 17.41 2.21 8.33
C THR A 94 17.03 2.48 6.88
N GLU A 95 17.26 1.53 5.98
CA GLU A 95 16.88 1.64 4.55
C GLU A 95 15.37 1.76 4.35
N LEU A 96 14.58 1.06 5.16
CA LEU A 96 13.12 1.10 5.07
C LEU A 96 12.57 2.40 5.65
N ILE A 97 13.15 2.90 6.73
CA ILE A 97 12.81 4.21 7.31
C ILE A 97 13.10 5.30 6.28
N LYS A 98 14.28 5.27 5.64
CA LYS A 98 14.63 6.22 4.58
C LYS A 98 13.67 6.13 3.39
N ALA A 99 13.33 4.94 2.92
CA ALA A 99 12.36 4.77 1.83
C ALA A 99 10.98 5.36 2.18
N TRP A 100 10.58 5.25 3.44
CA TRP A 100 9.36 5.86 3.94
C TRP A 100 9.45 7.40 3.97
N GLU A 101 10.53 7.95 4.48
CA GLU A 101 10.78 9.41 4.51
C GLU A 101 10.77 10.00 3.10
N ASP A 102 11.47 9.37 2.16
CA ASP A 102 11.51 9.77 0.74
C ASP A 102 10.11 9.74 0.13
N ARG A 103 9.32 8.71 0.42
CA ARG A 103 7.94 8.58 -0.08
C ARG A 103 7.03 9.66 0.48
N ILE A 104 7.05 9.93 1.77
CA ILE A 104 6.25 10.98 2.42
C ILE A 104 6.63 12.35 1.88
N THR A 105 7.91 12.65 1.77
CA THR A 105 8.41 13.94 1.24
C THR A 105 7.92 14.16 -0.20
N SER A 106 8.04 13.13 -1.05
CA SER A 106 7.55 13.20 -2.43
C SER A 106 6.04 13.46 -2.49
N ARG A 107 5.26 12.78 -1.68
CA ARG A 107 3.80 12.96 -1.62
C ARG A 107 3.38 14.33 -1.11
N LEU A 108 4.07 14.85 -0.09
CA LEU A 108 3.84 16.20 0.41
C LEU A 108 4.13 17.25 -0.66
N THR A 109 5.25 17.10 -1.38
CA THR A 109 5.60 17.99 -2.49
C THR A 109 4.50 18.00 -3.57
N GLN A 110 4.03 16.83 -3.97
CA GLN A 110 2.94 16.71 -4.94
C GLN A 110 1.63 17.35 -4.45
N ARG A 111 1.31 17.25 -3.16
CA ARG A 111 0.13 17.89 -2.56
C ARG A 111 0.27 19.40 -2.52
N MET A 112 1.45 19.93 -2.17
CA MET A 112 1.71 21.36 -2.21
C MET A 112 1.51 21.90 -3.62
N LEU A 113 2.03 21.22 -4.65
CA LEU A 113 1.84 21.62 -6.05
C LEU A 113 0.35 21.57 -6.48
N LYS A 114 -0.41 20.57 -6.05
CA LYS A 114 -1.86 20.51 -6.29
C LYS A 114 -2.61 21.63 -5.60
N ASN A 115 -2.26 21.94 -4.35
CA ASN A 115 -2.88 23.06 -3.62
C ASN A 115 -2.62 24.42 -4.29
N ILE A 116 -1.43 24.63 -4.86
CA ILE A 116 -1.09 25.83 -5.64
C ILE A 116 -1.95 25.92 -6.91
N ARG A 117 -2.34 24.78 -7.50
CA ARG A 117 -3.23 24.68 -8.66
C ARG A 117 -4.72 24.70 -8.29
N GLU A 118 -5.06 25.10 -7.07
CA GLU A 118 -6.43 25.15 -6.54
C GLU A 118 -7.12 23.78 -6.33
N GLU A 119 -6.42 22.66 -6.50
CA GLU A 119 -6.89 21.34 -6.16
C GLU A 119 -6.69 21.07 -4.64
N LYS A 120 -7.45 21.80 -3.80
CA LYS A 120 -7.26 21.76 -2.33
C LYS A 120 -7.56 20.37 -1.75
N GLY A 121 -6.53 19.76 -1.14
CA GLY A 121 -6.67 18.54 -0.35
C GLY A 121 -7.28 18.82 1.04
N HIS A 122 -7.70 17.75 1.73
CA HIS A 122 -8.20 17.87 3.10
C HIS A 122 -7.09 18.34 4.06
N PRO A 123 -7.27 19.40 4.86
CA PRO A 123 -6.23 19.96 5.72
C PRO A 123 -5.76 18.99 6.82
N GLY A 124 -6.62 18.11 7.31
CA GLY A 124 -6.31 17.07 8.29
C GLY A 124 -5.82 15.76 7.71
N HIS A 125 -5.24 15.78 6.49
CA HIS A 125 -4.71 14.54 5.91
C HIS A 125 -3.50 14.04 6.71
N PRO A 126 -3.45 12.73 7.05
CA PRO A 126 -2.44 12.16 7.94
C PRO A 126 -0.99 12.45 7.54
N GLU A 127 -0.69 12.47 6.24
CA GLU A 127 0.66 12.75 5.73
C GLU A 127 1.14 14.17 6.00
N ALA A 128 0.23 15.13 6.24
CA ALA A 128 0.58 16.53 6.51
C ALA A 128 1.35 16.70 7.84
N LEU A 129 1.25 15.75 8.74
CA LEU A 129 1.89 15.78 10.06
C LEU A 129 3.28 15.12 10.08
N LEU A 130 3.78 14.62 8.95
CA LEU A 130 5.07 13.90 8.85
C LEU A 130 5.21 12.80 9.94
N PRO A 131 4.25 11.88 10.07
CA PRO A 131 4.27 10.93 11.16
C PRO A 131 5.46 9.97 11.03
N GLN A 132 6.07 9.61 12.16
CA GLN A 132 7.06 8.54 12.22
C GLN A 132 6.35 7.18 12.13
N PRO A 133 6.91 6.19 11.42
CA PRO A 133 6.30 4.87 11.34
C PRO A 133 6.47 4.13 12.67
N GLU A 134 5.37 3.84 13.37
CA GLU A 134 5.39 2.95 14.54
C GLU A 134 5.55 1.49 14.13
N TYR A 135 5.05 1.15 12.95
CA TYR A 135 5.13 -0.17 12.36
C TYR A 135 4.89 -0.10 10.85
N ILE A 136 5.27 -1.16 10.16
CA ILE A 136 5.04 -1.33 8.72
C ILE A 136 4.42 -2.71 8.50
N ILE A 137 3.45 -2.78 7.58
CA ILE A 137 2.90 -4.04 7.11
C ILE A 137 3.76 -4.54 5.94
N VAL A 138 4.25 -5.76 6.02
CA VAL A 138 4.98 -6.42 4.93
C VAL A 138 4.15 -7.57 4.40
N MET A 139 3.78 -7.52 3.13
CA MET A 139 3.08 -8.59 2.44
C MET A 139 4.04 -9.38 1.56
N GLU A 140 4.04 -10.70 1.72
CA GLU A 140 4.69 -11.64 0.81
C GLU A 140 3.66 -12.10 -0.23
N VAL A 141 3.92 -11.77 -1.49
CA VAL A 141 3.01 -12.07 -2.60
C VAL A 141 3.08 -13.55 -2.96
N GLU A 142 1.94 -14.22 -2.95
CA GLU A 142 1.77 -15.62 -3.35
C GLU A 142 1.06 -15.75 -4.71
N ASP A 143 0.17 -14.80 -5.02
CA ASP A 143 -0.58 -14.81 -6.28
C ASP A 143 -0.77 -13.42 -6.86
N LEU A 144 -0.85 -13.36 -8.19
CA LEU A 144 -1.03 -12.15 -9.00
C LEU A 144 -2.22 -12.37 -9.94
N ILE A 145 -3.20 -11.47 -9.87
CA ILE A 145 -4.39 -11.49 -10.70
C ILE A 145 -4.42 -10.21 -11.52
N ASP A 146 -4.45 -10.34 -12.82
CA ASP A 146 -4.71 -9.25 -13.75
C ASP A 146 -6.21 -9.06 -13.89
N LEU A 147 -6.68 -7.90 -13.45
CA LEU A 147 -8.11 -7.52 -13.47
C LEU A 147 -8.52 -6.85 -14.79
N THR A 148 -7.58 -6.65 -15.71
CA THR A 148 -7.88 -6.08 -17.02
C THR A 148 -8.87 -6.98 -17.77
N PRO A 149 -9.97 -6.44 -18.32
CA PRO A 149 -10.93 -7.22 -19.08
C PRO A 149 -10.26 -7.97 -20.24
N HIS A 150 -10.70 -9.20 -20.49
CA HIS A 150 -10.04 -10.09 -21.47
C HIS A 150 -9.96 -9.50 -22.88
N HIS A 151 -10.96 -8.71 -23.28
CA HIS A 151 -11.02 -8.07 -24.61
C HIS A 151 -10.11 -6.84 -24.75
N LEU A 152 -9.43 -6.42 -23.67
CA LEU A 152 -8.47 -5.30 -23.66
C LEU A 152 -7.03 -5.77 -23.43
N LYS A 153 -6.78 -7.09 -23.38
CA LYS A 153 -5.45 -7.68 -23.22
C LYS A 153 -4.73 -7.86 -24.55
#